data_d5fae5f21857ec66e3dea549a08a62a5
#
_entry.id   d5fae5f21857ec66e3dea549a08a62a5
#
_cell.length_a   1.000
_cell.length_b   1.000
_cell.length_c   1.000
_cell.angle_alpha   90.00
_cell.angle_beta   90.00
_cell.angle_gamma   90.00
#
_symmetry.space_group_name_H-M   'P 1'
#
loop_
_entity.id
_entity.type
_entity.pdbx_description
1 polymer ?
#
loop_
_entity_poly.entity_id
_entity_poly.type
_entity_poly.pdbx_seq_one_letter_code
_entity_poly.pdbx_strand_id
1 'polypeptide(L)'
;LKENKNLYLSQGKYYSIKTEIDKERNELIKKIRNIIANSNQDFTYYLGGVEMISSDVISYVKNDILTFSLIVLLIIILILFIIFRRVKWVFAILFTSISAVYLSIGLAGFINFEITAVSANFLSLMFVLSISMNVHIMNNYLQKDIKIIENFSMMFWPCFYTFLTTIVAFVSLLISDIKPVIDFGIIMILALLIVLISSFVILP
;
A
#
# COMPACT_ATOMS: atom_id res chain seq x y z
N LEU A 1 18.71 -22.31 17.25
CA LEU A 1 18.03 -21.25 18.04
C LEU A 1 18.96 -20.07 18.37
N LYS A 2 20.23 -20.29 18.77
CA LYS A 2 21.22 -19.23 19.05
C LYS A 2 21.64 -18.46 17.78
N GLU A 3 21.80 -19.17 16.67
CA GLU A 3 22.23 -18.60 15.38
C GLU A 3 21.17 -17.64 14.80
N ASN A 4 19.90 -18.04 14.85
CA ASN A 4 18.79 -17.17 14.45
C ASN A 4 18.68 -15.91 15.33
N LYS A 5 18.90 -16.04 16.65
CA LYS A 5 18.85 -14.88 17.56
C LYS A 5 19.96 -13.86 17.25
N ASN A 6 21.15 -14.32 16.91
CA ASN A 6 22.25 -13.44 16.50
C ASN A 6 21.98 -12.76 15.15
N LEU A 7 21.31 -13.45 14.22
CA LEU A 7 20.90 -12.90 12.94
C LEU A 7 19.88 -11.76 13.13
N TYR A 8 18.85 -11.97 13.96
CA TYR A 8 17.86 -10.93 14.29
C TYR A 8 18.47 -9.72 15.00
N LEU A 9 19.40 -9.93 15.92
CA LEU A 9 20.11 -8.85 16.60
C LEU A 9 21.01 -8.06 15.64
N SER A 10 21.68 -8.72 14.69
CA SER A 10 22.49 -8.05 13.68
C SER A 10 21.64 -7.26 12.68
N GLN A 11 20.48 -7.77 12.27
CA GLN A 11 19.53 -7.06 11.43
C GLN A 11 18.95 -5.83 12.16
N GLY A 12 18.51 -5.99 13.40
CA GLY A 12 18.01 -4.87 14.19
C GLY A 12 19.04 -3.75 14.36
N LYS A 13 20.31 -4.12 14.59
CA LYS A 13 21.43 -3.16 14.69
C LYS A 13 21.71 -2.49 13.33
N TYR A 14 21.63 -3.23 12.24
CA TYR A 14 21.78 -2.68 10.89
C TYR A 14 20.70 -1.63 10.59
N TYR A 15 19.41 -1.94 10.86
CA TYR A 15 18.32 -1.01 10.64
C TYR A 15 18.41 0.24 11.52
N SER A 16 18.84 0.12 12.78
CA SER A 16 19.03 1.29 13.64
C SER A 16 20.13 2.20 13.14
N ILE A 17 21.27 1.66 12.73
CA ILE A 17 22.39 2.43 12.17
C ILE A 17 21.98 3.07 10.83
N LYS A 18 21.29 2.35 9.94
CA LYS A 18 20.80 2.89 8.68
C LYS A 18 19.86 4.07 8.90
N THR A 19 18.94 3.94 9.85
CA THR A 19 17.99 5.02 10.19
C THR A 19 18.69 6.26 10.75
N GLU A 20 19.73 6.07 11.53
CA GLU A 20 20.53 7.16 12.11
C GLU A 20 21.33 7.90 11.01
N ILE A 21 21.98 7.16 10.11
CA ILE A 21 22.69 7.71 8.95
C ILE A 21 21.73 8.48 8.04
N ASP A 22 20.55 7.93 7.75
CA ASP A 22 19.55 8.59 6.92
C ASP A 22 19.03 9.88 7.57
N LYS A 23 18.90 9.92 8.88
CA LYS A 23 18.50 11.11 9.62
C LYS A 23 19.58 12.20 9.56
N GLU A 24 20.84 11.86 9.85
CA GLU A 24 21.96 12.79 9.75
C GLU A 24 22.12 13.34 8.33
N ARG A 25 22.01 12.50 7.32
CA ARG A 25 22.04 12.91 5.90
C ARG A 25 20.95 13.93 5.59
N ASN A 26 19.73 13.66 6.00
CA ASN A 26 18.60 14.56 5.75
C ASN A 26 18.77 15.91 6.48
N GLU A 27 19.35 15.91 7.68
CA GLU A 27 19.69 17.16 8.40
C GLU A 27 20.78 17.95 7.69
N LEU A 28 21.82 17.29 7.18
CA LEU A 28 22.86 17.93 6.39
C LEU A 28 22.30 18.56 5.11
N ILE A 29 21.46 17.84 4.36
CA ILE A 29 20.83 18.38 3.15
C ILE A 29 19.98 19.62 3.48
N LYS A 30 19.21 19.59 4.58
CA LYS A 30 18.45 20.77 5.02
C LYS A 30 19.34 21.95 5.39
N LYS A 31 20.46 21.72 6.06
CA LYS A 31 21.44 22.78 6.39
C LYS A 31 22.03 23.41 5.13
N ILE A 32 22.43 22.59 4.16
CA ILE A 32 22.96 23.06 2.87
C ILE A 32 21.92 23.90 2.14
N ARG A 33 20.66 23.45 2.07
CA ARG A 33 19.56 24.22 1.47
C ARG A 33 19.35 25.57 2.14
N ASN A 34 19.37 25.61 3.46
CA ASN A 34 19.26 26.88 4.20
C ASN A 34 20.42 27.82 3.93
N ILE A 35 21.64 27.32 3.79
CA ILE A 35 22.80 28.15 3.42
C ILE A 35 22.62 28.70 2.01
N ILE A 36 22.20 27.86 1.05
CA ILE A 36 21.95 28.28 -0.32
C ILE A 36 20.81 29.32 -0.40
N ALA A 37 19.72 29.11 0.33
CA ALA A 37 18.59 30.04 0.38
C ALA A 37 18.94 31.40 0.99
N ASN A 38 19.92 31.43 1.90
CA ASN A 38 20.39 32.67 2.55
C ASN A 38 21.62 33.27 1.85
N SER A 39 22.14 32.65 0.79
CA SER A 39 23.23 33.21 -0.02
C SER A 39 22.71 34.26 -1.01
N ASN A 40 23.63 35.06 -1.51
CA ASN A 40 23.34 36.25 -2.35
C ASN A 40 22.38 35.92 -3.51
N GLN A 41 21.35 36.75 -3.69
CA GLN A 41 20.27 36.54 -4.68
C GLN A 41 20.68 36.75 -6.15
N ASP A 42 21.93 37.11 -6.41
CA ASP A 42 22.41 37.39 -7.76
C ASP A 42 22.63 36.10 -8.60
N PHE A 43 22.63 34.93 -7.97
CA PHE A 43 22.84 33.64 -8.62
C PHE A 43 21.79 32.61 -8.21
N THR A 44 21.29 31.83 -9.18
CA THR A 44 20.39 30.69 -8.94
C THR A 44 21.24 29.44 -8.71
N TYR A 45 21.25 28.96 -7.48
CA TYR A 45 21.97 27.74 -7.11
C TYR A 45 21.05 26.52 -7.17
N TYR A 46 21.53 25.45 -7.80
CA TYR A 46 20.83 24.17 -7.82
C TYR A 46 21.66 23.14 -7.06
N LEU A 47 21.07 22.58 -6.02
CA LEU A 47 21.66 21.47 -5.29
C LEU A 47 21.27 20.17 -6.01
N GLY A 48 22.26 19.40 -6.47
CA GLY A 48 22.06 18.12 -7.16
C GLY A 48 22.94 17.03 -6.57
N GLY A 49 22.62 15.78 -6.86
CA GLY A 49 23.38 14.61 -6.45
C GLY A 49 22.49 13.45 -6.07
N VAL A 50 23.02 12.23 -6.13
CA VAL A 50 22.25 10.98 -5.87
C VAL A 50 21.64 11.00 -4.46
N GLU A 51 22.39 11.43 -3.46
CA GLU A 51 21.95 11.48 -2.06
C GLU A 51 20.82 12.49 -1.85
N MET A 52 20.88 13.63 -2.50
CA MET A 52 19.82 14.62 -2.45
C MET A 52 18.56 14.11 -3.14
N ILE A 53 18.68 13.55 -4.35
CA ILE A 53 17.55 12.99 -5.09
C ILE A 53 16.88 11.88 -4.27
N SER A 54 17.67 10.99 -3.68
CA SER A 54 17.16 9.94 -2.80
C SER A 54 16.38 10.50 -1.59
N SER A 55 16.92 11.52 -0.93
CA SER A 55 16.26 12.19 0.21
C SER A 55 14.95 12.86 -0.21
N ASP A 56 14.94 13.54 -1.36
CA ASP A 56 13.75 14.22 -1.88
C ASP A 56 12.68 13.21 -2.29
N VAL A 57 13.04 12.16 -3.01
CA VAL A 57 12.11 11.10 -3.40
C VAL A 57 11.46 10.49 -2.17
N ILE A 58 12.23 10.14 -1.13
CA ILE A 58 11.67 9.57 0.12
C ILE A 58 10.73 10.58 0.79
N SER A 59 11.09 11.85 0.84
CA SER A 59 10.27 12.91 1.46
C SER A 59 8.97 13.15 0.69
N TYR A 60 9.03 13.23 -0.64
CA TYR A 60 7.86 13.38 -1.49
C TYR A 60 6.94 12.17 -1.42
N VAL A 61 7.49 10.96 -1.52
CA VAL A 61 6.71 9.72 -1.40
C VAL A 61 6.00 9.65 -0.05
N LYS A 62 6.66 10.01 1.05
CA LYS A 62 6.03 10.02 2.38
C LYS A 62 4.87 11.00 2.47
N ASN A 63 5.03 12.20 1.93
CA ASN A 63 3.98 13.22 1.91
C ASN A 63 2.83 12.83 0.97
N ASP A 64 3.17 12.26 -0.18
CA ASP A 64 2.22 11.80 -1.20
C ASP A 64 1.34 10.66 -0.67
N ILE A 65 1.92 9.68 0.02
CA ILE A 65 1.16 8.60 0.65
C ILE A 65 0.08 9.15 1.60
N LEU A 66 0.41 10.11 2.44
CA LEU A 66 -0.54 10.67 3.40
C LEU A 66 -1.63 11.50 2.70
N THR A 67 -1.23 12.44 1.84
CA THR A 67 -2.15 13.35 1.18
C THR A 67 -3.02 12.63 0.15
N PHE A 68 -2.41 11.82 -0.70
CA PHE A 68 -3.11 11.07 -1.74
C PHE A 68 -4.06 10.03 -1.14
N SER A 69 -3.62 9.26 -0.14
CA SER A 69 -4.46 8.26 0.52
C SER A 69 -5.67 8.89 1.21
N LEU A 70 -5.52 10.07 1.82
CA LEU A 70 -6.63 10.78 2.44
C LEU A 70 -7.66 11.26 1.40
N ILE A 71 -7.19 11.86 0.31
CA ILE A 71 -8.05 12.32 -0.78
C ILE A 71 -8.81 11.14 -1.41
N VAL A 72 -8.11 10.06 -1.74
CA VAL A 72 -8.71 8.85 -2.29
C VAL A 72 -9.74 8.27 -1.33
N LEU A 73 -9.43 8.19 -0.04
CA LEU A 73 -10.36 7.70 0.99
C LEU A 73 -11.65 8.54 1.02
N LEU A 74 -11.54 9.86 1.02
CA LEU A 74 -12.71 10.75 1.03
C LEU A 74 -13.57 10.59 -0.22
N ILE A 75 -12.95 10.51 -1.40
CA ILE A 75 -13.66 10.28 -2.67
C ILE A 75 -14.37 8.93 -2.64
N ILE A 76 -13.71 7.88 -2.17
CA ILE A 76 -14.30 6.54 -2.07
C ILE A 76 -15.49 6.54 -1.11
N ILE A 77 -15.37 7.14 0.08
CA ILE A 77 -16.48 7.25 1.04
C ILE A 77 -17.68 7.95 0.40
N LEU A 78 -17.43 9.04 -0.32
CA LEU A 78 -18.48 9.80 -1.01
C LEU A 78 -19.17 8.93 -2.08
N ILE A 79 -18.41 8.22 -2.91
CA ILE A 79 -18.95 7.33 -3.93
C ILE A 79 -19.77 6.19 -3.30
N LEU A 80 -19.24 5.55 -2.25
CA LEU A 80 -19.95 4.49 -1.54
C LEU A 80 -21.26 4.99 -0.94
N PHE A 81 -21.27 6.21 -0.40
CA PHE A 81 -22.47 6.81 0.16
C PHE A 81 -23.53 7.08 -0.90
N ILE A 82 -23.14 7.54 -2.09
CA ILE A 82 -24.03 7.75 -3.22
C ILE A 82 -24.64 6.43 -3.69
N ILE A 83 -23.85 5.36 -3.79
CA ILE A 83 -24.29 4.06 -4.30
C ILE A 83 -25.22 3.38 -3.28
N PHE A 84 -24.80 3.23 -2.04
CA PHE A 84 -25.51 2.40 -1.07
C PHE A 84 -26.57 3.14 -0.25
N ARG A 85 -26.49 4.48 -0.18
CA ARG A 85 -27.44 5.35 0.57
C ARG A 85 -27.73 4.94 2.02
N ARG A 86 -26.99 3.95 2.56
CA ARG A 86 -27.13 3.42 3.92
C ARG A 86 -25.76 3.28 4.55
N VAL A 87 -25.52 4.01 5.63
CA VAL A 87 -24.23 4.08 6.34
C VAL A 87 -23.75 2.70 6.80
N LYS A 88 -24.66 1.80 7.18
CA LYS A 88 -24.30 0.44 7.64
C LYS A 88 -23.49 -0.35 6.59
N TRP A 89 -23.90 -0.31 5.33
CA TRP A 89 -23.22 -1.03 4.24
C TRP A 89 -21.88 -0.40 3.87
N VAL A 90 -21.83 0.93 3.88
CA VAL A 90 -20.58 1.66 3.67
C VAL A 90 -19.56 1.30 4.75
N PHE A 91 -20.02 1.24 6.02
CA PHE A 91 -19.16 0.87 7.14
C PHE A 91 -18.65 -0.58 7.04
N ALA A 92 -19.51 -1.53 6.65
CA ALA A 92 -19.13 -2.92 6.48
C ALA A 92 -18.04 -3.08 5.40
N ILE A 93 -18.21 -2.42 4.24
CA ILE A 93 -17.22 -2.44 3.14
C ILE A 93 -15.89 -1.83 3.59
N LEU A 94 -15.92 -0.66 4.24
CA LEU A 94 -14.72 0.00 4.72
C LEU A 94 -14.00 -0.82 5.78
N PHE A 95 -14.74 -1.39 6.74
CA PHE A 95 -14.18 -2.22 7.80
C PHE A 95 -13.46 -3.45 7.22
N THR A 96 -14.10 -4.17 6.30
CA THR A 96 -13.49 -5.33 5.63
C THR A 96 -12.25 -4.93 4.83
N SER A 97 -12.30 -3.81 4.10
CA SER A 97 -11.17 -3.34 3.29
C SER A 97 -9.99 -2.87 4.16
N ILE A 98 -10.25 -2.17 5.25
CA ILE A 98 -9.24 -1.77 6.22
C ILE A 98 -8.60 -3.03 6.85
N SER A 99 -9.41 -4.01 7.25
CA SER A 99 -8.92 -5.27 7.81
C SER A 99 -8.02 -6.02 6.83
N ALA A 100 -8.38 -6.06 5.54
CA ALA A 100 -7.56 -6.68 4.49
C ALA A 100 -6.20 -5.98 4.35
N VAL A 101 -6.17 -4.64 4.39
CA VAL A 101 -4.92 -3.86 4.32
C VAL A 101 -4.06 -4.13 5.55
N TYR A 102 -4.63 -4.14 6.77
CA TYR A 102 -3.88 -4.46 7.99
C TYR A 102 -3.28 -5.86 7.97
N LEU A 103 -4.03 -6.86 7.50
CA LEU A 103 -3.53 -8.23 7.34
C LEU A 103 -2.40 -8.29 6.31
N SER A 104 -2.51 -7.53 5.23
CA SER A 104 -1.47 -7.46 4.18
C SER A 104 -0.18 -6.81 4.69
N ILE A 105 -0.30 -5.74 5.50
CA ILE A 105 0.86 -5.10 6.16
C ILE A 105 1.50 -6.09 7.15
N GLY A 106 0.67 -6.79 7.94
CA GLY A 106 1.15 -7.80 8.88
C GLY A 106 1.94 -8.91 8.18
N LEU A 107 1.45 -9.40 7.03
CA LEU A 107 2.15 -10.40 6.23
C LEU A 107 3.46 -9.85 5.65
N ALA A 108 3.45 -8.62 5.11
CA ALA A 108 4.64 -7.95 4.60
C ALA A 108 5.72 -7.81 5.69
N GLY A 109 5.31 -7.41 6.90
CA GLY A 109 6.20 -7.34 8.06
C GLY A 109 6.73 -8.70 8.50
N PHE A 110 5.91 -9.75 8.45
CA PHE A 110 6.32 -11.12 8.78
C PHE A 110 7.39 -11.67 7.83
N ILE A 111 7.30 -11.31 6.55
CA ILE A 111 8.26 -11.70 5.50
C ILE A 111 9.51 -10.79 5.51
N ASN A 112 9.56 -9.76 6.39
CA ASN A 112 10.61 -8.73 6.40
C ASN A 112 10.74 -8.01 5.04
N PHE A 113 9.61 -7.70 4.43
CA PHE A 113 9.56 -7.04 3.14
C PHE A 113 10.03 -5.58 3.24
N GLU A 114 11.01 -5.21 2.42
CA GLU A 114 11.53 -3.84 2.38
C GLU A 114 10.60 -2.93 1.55
N ILE A 115 10.06 -1.88 2.19
CA ILE A 115 9.26 -0.89 1.47
C ILE A 115 10.19 0.03 0.68
N THR A 116 10.10 -0.05 -0.64
CA THR A 116 10.82 0.81 -1.58
C THR A 116 9.93 1.98 -2.02
N ALA A 117 10.51 2.97 -2.72
CA ALA A 117 9.75 4.07 -3.31
C ALA A 117 8.66 3.58 -4.28
N VAL A 118 8.89 2.48 -5.00
CA VAL A 118 7.92 1.87 -5.92
C VAL A 118 6.81 1.17 -5.14
N SER A 119 7.16 0.42 -4.09
CA SER A 119 6.19 -0.31 -3.28
C SER A 119 5.44 0.57 -2.27
N ALA A 120 5.85 1.83 -2.08
CA ALA A 120 5.20 2.73 -1.14
C ALA A 120 3.70 2.96 -1.46
N ASN A 121 3.33 2.90 -2.73
CA ASN A 121 1.94 3.09 -3.18
C ASN A 121 1.06 1.83 -3.06
N PHE A 122 1.64 0.72 -2.59
CA PHE A 122 0.95 -0.57 -2.45
C PHE A 122 -0.29 -0.48 -1.54
N LEU A 123 -0.23 0.31 -0.47
CA LEU A 123 -1.34 0.46 0.49
C LEU A 123 -2.60 1.05 -0.15
N SER A 124 -2.44 2.14 -0.90
CA SER A 124 -3.55 2.78 -1.59
C SER A 124 -4.17 1.88 -2.65
N LEU A 125 -3.32 1.16 -3.40
CA LEU A 125 -3.74 0.26 -4.47
C LEU A 125 -4.50 -0.94 -3.90
N MET A 126 -4.00 -1.55 -2.82
CA MET A 126 -4.66 -2.64 -2.09
C MET A 126 -6.02 -2.22 -1.53
N PHE A 127 -6.09 -1.03 -0.96
CA PHE A 127 -7.34 -0.50 -0.41
C PHE A 127 -8.41 -0.35 -1.50
N VAL A 128 -8.05 0.23 -2.65
CA VAL A 128 -8.96 0.40 -3.80
C VAL A 128 -9.42 -0.94 -4.35
N LEU A 129 -8.51 -1.92 -4.53
CA LEU A 129 -8.84 -3.26 -5.02
C LEU A 129 -9.76 -4.01 -4.05
N SER A 130 -9.52 -3.91 -2.74
CA SER A 130 -10.36 -4.50 -1.73
C SER A 130 -11.76 -3.90 -1.72
N ILE A 131 -11.88 -2.57 -1.78
CA ILE A 131 -13.18 -1.91 -1.86
C ILE A 131 -13.93 -2.32 -3.12
N SER A 132 -13.26 -2.35 -4.28
CA SER A 132 -13.90 -2.75 -5.54
C SER A 132 -14.51 -4.14 -5.44
N MET A 133 -13.79 -5.11 -4.86
CA MET A 133 -14.29 -6.47 -4.66
C MET A 133 -15.48 -6.50 -3.71
N ASN A 134 -15.37 -5.83 -2.57
CA ASN A 134 -16.44 -5.78 -1.56
C ASN A 134 -17.71 -5.08 -2.08
N VAL A 135 -17.57 -4.03 -2.91
CA VAL A 135 -18.68 -3.35 -3.57
C VAL A 135 -19.42 -4.28 -4.52
N HIS A 136 -18.71 -5.08 -5.32
CA HIS A 136 -19.32 -6.04 -6.22
C HIS A 136 -20.17 -7.07 -5.47
N ILE A 137 -19.63 -7.66 -4.40
CA ILE A 137 -20.33 -8.64 -3.56
C ILE A 137 -21.56 -8.01 -2.91
N MET A 138 -21.41 -6.82 -2.32
CA MET A 138 -22.48 -6.14 -1.60
C MET A 138 -23.59 -5.65 -2.54
N ASN A 139 -23.23 -5.14 -3.71
CA ASN A 139 -24.21 -4.67 -4.69
C ASN A 139 -25.09 -5.81 -5.20
N ASN A 140 -24.54 -6.98 -5.49
CA ASN A 140 -25.30 -8.15 -5.89
C ASN A 140 -26.25 -8.64 -4.78
N TYR A 141 -25.78 -8.62 -3.53
CA TYR A 141 -26.59 -8.96 -2.36
C TYR A 141 -27.84 -8.07 -2.24
N LEU A 142 -27.64 -6.75 -2.36
CA LEU A 142 -28.72 -5.78 -2.21
C LEU A 142 -29.71 -5.74 -3.38
N GLN A 143 -29.26 -6.08 -4.59
CA GLN A 143 -30.13 -6.06 -5.77
C GLN A 143 -31.04 -7.30 -5.87
N LYS A 144 -30.57 -8.45 -5.41
CA LYS A 144 -31.28 -9.73 -5.61
C LYS A 144 -32.10 -10.19 -4.42
N ASP A 145 -31.94 -9.54 -3.26
CA ASP A 145 -32.61 -9.91 -1.99
C ASP A 145 -32.50 -11.41 -1.65
N ILE A 146 -31.32 -11.99 -1.96
CA ILE A 146 -31.00 -13.40 -1.77
C ILE A 146 -30.33 -13.63 -0.41
N LYS A 147 -30.32 -14.89 0.06
CA LYS A 147 -29.59 -15.22 1.29
C LYS A 147 -28.09 -14.98 1.13
N ILE A 148 -27.44 -14.56 2.19
CA ILE A 148 -26.01 -14.23 2.21
C ILE A 148 -25.16 -15.36 1.62
N ILE A 149 -25.38 -16.61 2.05
CA ILE A 149 -24.63 -17.79 1.57
C ILE A 149 -24.78 -18.00 0.06
N GLU A 150 -25.99 -17.80 -0.45
CA GLU A 150 -26.29 -17.95 -1.87
C GLU A 150 -25.61 -16.84 -2.70
N ASN A 151 -25.63 -15.61 -2.19
CA ASN A 151 -24.92 -14.49 -2.79
C ASN A 151 -23.41 -14.76 -2.90
N PHE A 152 -22.79 -15.29 -1.83
CA PHE A 152 -21.37 -15.61 -1.83
C PHE A 152 -21.03 -16.71 -2.84
N SER A 153 -21.84 -17.76 -2.92
CA SER A 153 -21.67 -18.83 -3.92
C SER A 153 -21.75 -18.28 -5.34
N MET A 154 -22.69 -17.38 -5.62
CA MET A 154 -22.84 -16.75 -6.94
C MET A 154 -21.70 -15.80 -7.30
N MET A 155 -21.20 -15.03 -6.31
CA MET A 155 -20.17 -14.03 -6.54
C MET A 155 -18.76 -14.60 -6.51
N PHE A 156 -18.56 -15.82 -6.02
CA PHE A 156 -17.24 -16.43 -5.94
C PHE A 156 -16.54 -16.49 -7.30
N TRP A 157 -17.20 -17.04 -8.32
CA TRP A 157 -16.60 -17.19 -9.64
C TRP A 157 -16.26 -15.86 -10.33
N PRO A 158 -17.15 -14.86 -10.40
CA PRO A 158 -16.79 -13.56 -10.94
C PRO A 158 -15.63 -12.88 -10.20
N CYS A 159 -15.65 -12.92 -8.87
CA CYS A 159 -14.56 -12.36 -8.06
C CYS A 159 -13.25 -13.13 -8.24
N PHE A 160 -13.30 -14.45 -8.37
CA PHE A 160 -12.13 -15.27 -8.61
C PHE A 160 -11.51 -15.01 -9.98
N TYR A 161 -12.31 -14.81 -11.04
CA TYR A 161 -11.78 -14.45 -12.35
C TYR A 161 -11.13 -13.06 -12.36
N THR A 162 -11.73 -12.06 -11.73
CA THR A 162 -11.11 -10.74 -11.59
C THR A 162 -9.83 -10.79 -10.77
N PHE A 163 -9.80 -11.56 -9.71
CA PHE A 163 -8.61 -11.84 -8.93
C PHE A 163 -7.52 -12.49 -9.79
N LEU A 164 -7.85 -13.53 -10.57
CA LEU A 164 -6.90 -14.23 -11.41
C LEU A 164 -6.30 -13.32 -12.48
N THR A 165 -7.11 -12.52 -13.17
CA THR A 165 -6.62 -11.55 -14.16
C THR A 165 -5.72 -10.50 -13.56
N THR A 166 -6.01 -10.04 -12.34
CA THR A 166 -5.18 -9.08 -11.62
C THR A 166 -3.84 -9.71 -11.18
N ILE A 167 -3.85 -10.97 -10.73
CA ILE A 167 -2.61 -11.70 -10.45
C ILE A 167 -1.73 -11.80 -11.69
N VAL A 168 -2.29 -12.17 -12.85
CA VAL A 168 -1.52 -12.25 -14.10
C VAL A 168 -0.85 -10.91 -14.42
N ALA A 169 -1.54 -9.80 -14.20
CA ALA A 169 -0.95 -8.46 -14.35
C ALA A 169 0.25 -8.24 -13.42
N PHE A 170 0.17 -8.63 -12.14
CA PHE A 170 1.29 -8.48 -11.21
C PHE A 170 2.41 -9.51 -11.43
N VAL A 171 2.09 -10.71 -11.90
CA VAL A 171 3.09 -11.71 -12.31
C VAL A 171 3.94 -11.18 -13.47
N SER A 172 3.39 -10.39 -14.38
CA SER A 172 4.16 -9.78 -15.46
C SER A 172 5.29 -8.86 -14.96
N LEU A 173 5.14 -8.26 -13.77
CA LEU A 173 6.19 -7.45 -13.15
C LEU A 173 7.40 -8.27 -12.68
N LEU A 174 7.24 -9.57 -12.46
CA LEU A 174 8.33 -10.46 -12.05
C LEU A 174 9.35 -10.70 -13.17
N ILE A 175 8.99 -10.37 -14.41
CA ILE A 175 9.87 -10.49 -15.58
C ILE A 175 10.80 -9.26 -15.70
N SER A 176 10.57 -8.21 -14.89
CA SER A 176 11.37 -7.00 -14.91
C SER A 176 12.80 -7.26 -14.39
N ASP A 177 13.79 -6.52 -14.91
CA ASP A 177 15.17 -6.53 -14.39
C ASP A 177 15.34 -5.59 -13.17
N ILE A 178 14.30 -4.88 -12.76
CA ILE A 178 14.34 -3.88 -11.68
C ILE A 178 13.83 -4.50 -10.38
N LYS A 179 14.72 -4.78 -9.44
CA LYS A 179 14.40 -5.43 -8.16
C LYS A 179 13.21 -4.80 -7.42
N PRO A 180 13.12 -3.47 -7.22
CA PRO A 180 11.94 -2.85 -6.59
C PRO A 180 10.61 -3.13 -7.28
N VAL A 181 10.59 -3.37 -8.59
CA VAL A 181 9.40 -3.70 -9.38
C VAL A 181 9.00 -5.17 -9.15
N ILE A 182 9.99 -6.07 -9.13
CA ILE A 182 9.78 -7.48 -8.81
C ILE A 182 9.20 -7.61 -7.39
N ASP A 183 9.84 -6.97 -6.42
CA ASP A 183 9.41 -6.98 -5.02
C ASP A 183 7.96 -6.45 -4.88
N PHE A 184 7.62 -5.36 -5.59
CA PHE A 184 6.26 -4.85 -5.65
C PHE A 184 5.27 -5.86 -6.22
N GLY A 185 5.61 -6.56 -7.31
CA GLY A 185 4.79 -7.62 -7.89
C GLY A 185 4.51 -8.75 -6.89
N ILE A 186 5.52 -9.22 -6.18
CA ILE A 186 5.39 -10.29 -5.18
C ILE A 186 4.44 -9.88 -4.05
N ILE A 187 4.66 -8.70 -3.46
CA ILE A 187 3.83 -8.25 -2.33
C ILE A 187 2.37 -8.04 -2.77
N MET A 188 2.13 -7.55 -3.98
CA MET A 188 0.79 -7.36 -4.52
C MET A 188 0.05 -8.68 -4.75
N ILE A 189 0.73 -9.73 -5.25
CA ILE A 189 0.13 -11.06 -5.41
C ILE A 189 -0.29 -11.62 -4.05
N LEU A 190 0.58 -11.56 -3.04
CA LEU A 190 0.28 -12.03 -1.68
C LEU A 190 -0.87 -11.25 -1.04
N ALA A 191 -0.87 -9.95 -1.21
CA ALA A 191 -1.90 -9.08 -0.67
C ALA A 191 -3.27 -9.29 -1.34
N LEU A 192 -3.29 -9.57 -2.66
CA LEU A 192 -4.53 -9.93 -3.36
C LEU A 192 -5.15 -11.23 -2.83
N LEU A 193 -4.35 -12.23 -2.46
CA LEU A 193 -4.84 -13.45 -1.80
C LEU A 193 -5.55 -13.10 -0.48
N ILE A 194 -4.96 -12.20 0.31
CA ILE A 194 -5.56 -11.73 1.57
C ILE A 194 -6.86 -11.00 1.30
N VAL A 195 -6.92 -10.14 0.27
CA VAL A 195 -8.15 -9.43 -0.11
C VAL A 195 -9.24 -10.42 -0.47
N LEU A 196 -8.95 -11.42 -1.31
CA LEU A 196 -9.94 -12.44 -1.68
C LEU A 196 -10.48 -13.15 -0.43
N ILE A 197 -9.60 -13.64 0.42
CA ILE A 197 -10.00 -14.37 1.65
C ILE A 197 -10.80 -13.44 2.58
N SER A 198 -10.32 -12.23 2.85
CA SER A 198 -11.00 -11.30 3.76
C SER A 198 -12.36 -10.87 3.25
N SER A 199 -12.54 -10.68 1.94
CA SER A 199 -13.82 -10.32 1.35
C SER A 199 -14.88 -11.43 1.48
N PHE A 200 -14.47 -12.69 1.49
CA PHE A 200 -15.39 -13.82 1.65
C PHE A 200 -15.54 -14.28 3.12
N VAL A 201 -14.66 -13.89 4.02
CA VAL A 201 -14.70 -14.30 5.43
C VAL A 201 -15.23 -13.19 6.33
N ILE A 202 -14.87 -11.93 6.10
CA ILE A 202 -15.19 -10.81 7.01
C ILE A 202 -16.44 -10.05 6.58
N LEU A 203 -16.74 -9.97 5.27
CA LEU A 203 -17.87 -9.19 4.77
C LEU A 203 -19.25 -9.78 5.13
N PRO A 204 -19.43 -11.13 5.18
CA PRO A 204 -20.72 -11.72 5.61
C PRO A 204 -21.00 -11.49 7.05
#